data_27bc5908ee3e78eb312b5d7d2dead0de
#
_entry.id   27bc5908ee3e78eb312b5d7d2dead0de
#
_cell.length_a   1.000
_cell.length_b   1.000
_cell.length_c   1.000
_cell.angle_alpha   90.00
_cell.angle_beta   90.00
_cell.angle_gamma   90.00
#
_symmetry.space_group_name_H-M   'P 1'
#
loop_
_entity.id
_entity.type
_entity.pdbx_description
1 polymer ?
#
loop_
_entity_poly.entity_id
_entity_poly.type
_entity_poly.pdbx_seq_one_letter_code
_entity_poly.pdbx_strand_id
1 'polypeptide(L)'
;MTATEQNVLQALLELERAVASMPAAHPKPDLRPLFSRIDELTRQLPHETDPSLLHYLNKKSYEKARLFLQGREAENARGNCHGHT
;
A
#
# COMPACT_ATOMS: atom_id res chain seq x y z
N MET A 1 -9.53 -0.78 8.52
CA MET A 1 -8.84 -1.61 7.48
C MET A 1 -8.71 -3.03 7.96
N THR A 2 -8.72 -3.98 7.03
CA THR A 2 -8.49 -5.38 7.37
C THR A 2 -6.99 -5.63 7.56
N ALA A 3 -6.66 -6.79 8.14
CA ALA A 3 -5.25 -7.16 8.33
C ALA A 3 -4.52 -7.24 6.98
N THR A 4 -5.18 -7.76 5.96
CA THR A 4 -4.56 -7.86 4.64
C THR A 4 -4.28 -6.48 4.05
N GLU A 5 -5.22 -5.55 4.21
CA GLU A 5 -5.02 -4.17 3.76
C GLU A 5 -3.87 -3.51 4.50
N GLN A 6 -3.73 -3.75 5.80
CA GLN A 6 -2.60 -3.25 6.57
C GLN A 6 -1.29 -3.81 6.04
N ASN A 7 -1.28 -5.10 5.72
CA ASN A 7 -0.08 -5.73 5.18
C ASN A 7 0.30 -5.15 3.82
N VAL A 8 -0.71 -4.87 2.98
CA VAL A 8 -0.47 -4.22 1.69
C VAL A 8 0.14 -2.84 1.90
N LEU A 9 -0.41 -2.07 2.83
CA LEU A 9 0.11 -0.73 3.11
C LEU A 9 1.57 -0.81 3.58
N GLN A 10 1.89 -1.74 4.47
CA GLN A 10 3.26 -1.90 4.95
C GLN A 10 4.21 -2.24 3.80
N ALA A 11 3.78 -3.13 2.90
CA ALA A 11 4.61 -3.50 1.76
C ALA A 11 4.84 -2.31 0.83
N LEU A 12 3.81 -1.48 0.63
CA LEU A 12 3.92 -0.28 -0.20
C LEU A 12 4.86 0.75 0.43
N LEU A 13 4.80 0.90 1.76
CA LEU A 13 5.70 1.80 2.46
C LEU A 13 7.14 1.33 2.40
N GLU A 14 7.36 0.02 2.49
CA GLU A 14 8.69 -0.55 2.34
C GLU A 14 9.25 -0.29 0.94
N LEU A 15 8.41 -0.45 -0.07
CA LEU A 15 8.80 -0.17 -1.45
C LEU A 15 9.17 1.30 -1.62
N GLU A 16 8.37 2.20 -1.06
CA GLU A 16 8.65 3.62 -1.15
C GLU A 16 9.99 3.96 -0.52
N ARG A 17 10.26 3.40 0.66
CA ARG A 17 11.53 3.63 1.34
C ARG A 17 12.71 3.12 0.52
N ALA A 18 12.55 1.94 -0.07
CA ALA A 18 13.61 1.36 -0.88
C ALA A 18 13.90 2.22 -2.10
N VAL A 19 12.85 2.70 -2.77
CA VAL A 19 13.00 3.57 -3.93
C VAL A 19 13.67 4.89 -3.53
N ALA A 20 13.25 5.46 -2.40
CA ALA A 20 13.81 6.72 -1.93
C ALA A 20 15.30 6.59 -1.57
N SER A 21 15.73 5.41 -1.14
CA SER A 21 17.13 5.21 -0.76
C SER A 21 18.03 4.82 -1.94
N MET A 22 17.47 4.51 -3.10
CA MET A 22 18.23 4.05 -4.25
C MET A 22 19.38 4.97 -4.67
N PRO A 23 19.19 6.30 -4.72
CA PRO A 23 20.27 7.16 -5.17
C PRO A 23 21.53 7.09 -4.32
N ALA A 24 21.39 6.75 -3.04
CA ALA A 24 22.52 6.70 -2.11
C ALA A 24 22.98 5.27 -1.79
N ALA A 25 22.22 4.27 -2.21
CA ALA A 25 22.50 2.88 -1.83
C ALA A 25 23.56 2.25 -2.73
N HIS A 26 24.48 1.53 -2.11
CA HIS A 26 25.49 0.75 -2.81
C HIS A 26 25.69 -0.56 -2.08
N PRO A 27 25.36 -1.71 -2.71
CA PRO A 27 24.67 -1.80 -4.00
C PRO A 27 23.21 -1.34 -3.90
N LYS A 28 22.59 -1.11 -5.06
CA LYS A 28 21.20 -0.72 -5.09
C LYS A 28 20.33 -1.87 -4.58
N PRO A 29 19.26 -1.56 -3.83
CA PRO A 29 18.39 -2.62 -3.33
C PRO A 29 17.67 -3.35 -4.47
N ASP A 30 17.46 -4.64 -4.28
CA ASP A 30 16.68 -5.44 -5.21
C ASP A 30 15.21 -5.27 -4.85
N LEU A 31 14.43 -4.71 -5.77
CA LEU A 31 13.02 -4.44 -5.52
C LEU A 31 12.11 -5.61 -5.88
N ARG A 32 12.63 -6.64 -6.54
CA ARG A 32 11.80 -7.77 -6.98
C ARG A 32 11.08 -8.47 -5.83
N PRO A 33 11.71 -8.74 -4.69
CA PRO A 33 10.97 -9.34 -3.58
C PRO A 33 9.82 -8.47 -3.07
N LEU A 34 10.01 -7.15 -3.11
CA LEU A 34 8.96 -6.23 -2.69
C LEU A 34 7.77 -6.27 -3.63
N PHE A 35 8.02 -6.27 -4.94
CA PHE A 35 6.94 -6.39 -5.93
C PHE A 35 6.21 -7.73 -5.79
N SER A 36 6.95 -8.81 -5.60
CA SER A 36 6.36 -10.12 -5.42
C SER A 36 5.45 -10.17 -4.19
N ARG A 37 5.90 -9.56 -3.11
CA ARG A 37 5.12 -9.50 -1.88
C ARG A 37 3.82 -8.71 -2.08
N ILE A 38 3.89 -7.59 -2.78
CA ILE A 38 2.70 -6.78 -3.05
C ILE A 38 1.71 -7.58 -3.91
N ASP A 39 2.20 -8.27 -4.94
CA ASP A 39 1.34 -9.08 -5.80
C ASP A 39 0.68 -10.21 -5.02
N GLU A 40 1.44 -10.86 -4.14
CA GLU A 40 0.91 -11.94 -3.31
C GLU A 40 -0.18 -11.44 -2.40
N LEU A 41 0.06 -10.30 -1.72
CA LEU A 41 -0.93 -9.72 -0.83
C LEU A 41 -2.16 -9.24 -1.60
N THR A 42 -1.97 -8.73 -2.81
CA THR A 42 -3.08 -8.32 -3.66
C THR A 42 -4.00 -9.49 -3.94
N ARG A 43 -3.43 -10.67 -4.20
CA ARG A 43 -4.22 -11.87 -4.46
C ARG A 43 -4.98 -12.35 -3.23
N GLN A 44 -4.54 -11.99 -2.04
CA GLN A 44 -5.22 -12.37 -0.80
C GLN A 44 -6.39 -11.44 -0.44
N LEU A 45 -6.52 -10.31 -1.13
CA LEU A 45 -7.60 -9.38 -0.85
C LEU A 45 -8.95 -9.98 -1.27
N PRO A 46 -10.00 -9.84 -0.43
CA PRO A 46 -11.31 -10.38 -0.77
C PRO A 46 -11.99 -9.58 -1.88
N HIS A 47 -13.04 -10.16 -2.46
CA HIS A 47 -13.80 -9.52 -3.52
C HIS A 47 -14.43 -8.20 -3.07
N GLU A 48 -14.75 -8.09 -1.78
CA GLU A 48 -15.38 -6.89 -1.23
C GLU A 48 -14.40 -5.73 -1.06
N THR A 49 -13.11 -5.97 -1.30
CA THR A 49 -12.11 -4.90 -1.22
C THR A 49 -12.51 -3.78 -2.16
N ASP A 50 -12.27 -2.54 -1.72
CA ASP A 50 -12.63 -1.36 -2.51
C ASP A 50 -12.10 -1.49 -3.95
N PRO A 51 -12.99 -1.34 -4.95
CA PRO A 51 -12.57 -1.47 -6.35
C PRO A 51 -11.47 -0.51 -6.75
N SER A 52 -11.43 0.68 -6.14
CA SER A 52 -10.38 1.65 -6.44
C SER A 52 -9.02 1.11 -6.04
N LEU A 53 -8.94 0.49 -4.86
CA LEU A 53 -7.68 -0.09 -4.39
C LEU A 53 -7.24 -1.24 -5.29
N LEU A 54 -8.16 -2.13 -5.64
CA LEU A 54 -7.86 -3.24 -6.54
C LEU A 54 -7.38 -2.74 -7.89
N HIS A 55 -8.02 -1.70 -8.40
CA HIS A 55 -7.64 -1.10 -9.66
C HIS A 55 -6.21 -0.57 -9.61
N TYR A 56 -5.89 0.19 -8.56
CA TYR A 56 -4.54 0.73 -8.42
C TYR A 56 -3.48 -0.36 -8.33
N LEU A 57 -3.75 -1.40 -7.57
CA LEU A 57 -2.81 -2.51 -7.42
C LEU A 57 -2.64 -3.29 -8.72
N ASN A 58 -3.73 -3.54 -9.44
CA ASN A 58 -3.68 -4.26 -10.70
C ASN A 58 -2.96 -3.48 -11.78
N LYS A 59 -3.08 -2.16 -11.75
CA LYS A 59 -2.38 -1.29 -12.71
C LYS A 59 -0.98 -0.94 -12.24
N LYS A 60 -0.56 -1.48 -11.10
CA LYS A 60 0.75 -1.22 -10.50
C LYS A 60 0.96 0.25 -10.18
N SER A 61 -0.13 0.95 -9.88
CA SER A 61 -0.09 2.34 -9.44
C SER A 61 0.12 2.39 -7.94
N TYR A 62 1.31 1.98 -7.51
CA TYR A 62 1.60 1.76 -6.10
C TYR A 62 1.51 3.04 -5.26
N GLU A 63 1.91 4.17 -5.83
CA GLU A 63 1.80 5.43 -5.12
C GLU A 63 0.34 5.78 -4.82
N LYS A 64 -0.54 5.60 -5.82
CA LYS A 64 -1.97 5.85 -5.61
C LYS A 64 -2.58 4.89 -4.61
N ALA A 65 -2.16 3.62 -4.66
CA ALA A 65 -2.64 2.63 -3.70
C ALA A 65 -2.21 3.00 -2.28
N ARG A 66 -0.96 3.43 -2.12
CA ARG A 66 -0.44 3.85 -0.83
C ARG A 66 -1.21 5.04 -0.28
N LEU A 67 -1.44 6.05 -1.11
CA LEU A 67 -2.17 7.23 -0.69
C LEU A 67 -3.61 6.90 -0.31
N PHE A 68 -4.24 6.01 -1.07
CA PHE A 68 -5.59 5.55 -0.77
C PHE A 68 -5.64 4.89 0.61
N LEU A 69 -4.72 3.97 0.88
CA LEU A 69 -4.70 3.25 2.16
C LEU A 69 -4.32 4.16 3.31
N GLN A 70 -3.40 5.08 3.11
CA GLN A 70 -3.04 6.04 4.15
C GLN A 70 -4.20 6.94 4.50
N GLY A 71 -5.00 7.32 3.51
CA GLY A 71 -6.20 8.10 3.76
C GLY A 71 -7.21 7.33 4.60
N ARG A 72 -7.41 6.04 4.29
CA ARG A 72 -8.29 5.18 5.07
C ARG A 72 -7.79 5.02 6.50
N GLU A 73 -6.50 4.83 6.67
CA GLU A 73 -5.90 4.70 7.99
C GLU A 73 -6.11 5.98 8.81
N ALA A 74 -5.90 7.13 8.19
CA ALA A 74 -6.09 8.41 8.86
C ALA A 74 -7.54 8.61 9.29
N GLU A 75 -8.49 8.23 8.44
CA GLU A 75 -9.91 8.30 8.79
C GLU A 75 -10.23 7.42 9.98
N ASN A 76 -9.72 6.19 9.97
CA ASN A 76 -9.94 5.27 11.07
C ASN A 76 -9.30 5.77 12.37
N ALA A 77 -8.12 6.37 12.27
CA ALA A 77 -7.41 6.88 13.45
C ALA A 77 -8.13 8.06 14.10
N ARG A 78 -8.83 8.84 13.29
CA ARG A 78 -9.64 9.93 13.82
C ARG A 78 -10.91 9.45 14.48
N GLY A 79 -11.20 8.20 14.31
CA GLY A 79 -12.43 7.62 14.80
C GLY A 79 -13.55 8.09 13.93
N ASN A 80 -14.59 8.55 14.53
CA ASN A 80 -15.70 8.92 13.81
C ASN A 80 -15.97 10.33 13.85
N CYS A 81 -15.06 11.03 14.00
CA CYS A 81 -15.34 12.40 14.03
C CYS A 81 -16.12 12.85 12.84
N HIS A 82 -16.30 12.38 12.72
CA HIS A 82 -16.63 12.75 11.90
C HIS A 82 -16.97 13.47 11.37
N GLY A 83 -17.15 13.36 11.27
CA GLY A 83 -17.22 13.94 10.71
C GLY A 83 -17.10 14.81 10.11
N HIS A 84 -16.89 15.02 10.11
CA HIS A 84 -16.69 15.80 9.65
C HIS A 84 -16.42 16.23 9.07
N THR A 85 -16.37 16.18 9.03
CA THR A 85 -15.88 16.63 8.50
C THR A 85 -15.74 17.04 8.32
#